data_095442ab34d00cb157a91b1d562661dd
#
_entry.id   095442ab34d00cb157a91b1d562661dd
#
_cell.length_a   1.000
_cell.length_b   1.000
_cell.length_c   1.000
_cell.angle_alpha   90.00
_cell.angle_beta   90.00
_cell.angle_gamma   90.00
#
_symmetry.space_group_name_H-M   'P 1'
#
loop_
_entity.id
_entity.type
_entity.pdbx_description
1 polymer ?
#
loop_
_entity_poly.entity_id
_entity_poly.type
_entity_poly.pdbx_seq_one_letter_code
_entity_poly.pdbx_strand_id
1 'polypeptide(L)'
;MNTLALHVTLVGLLATLSGCASVGSRDAARPLTQVASSPTQWTGVAVSKSGRVFVNSPNWHEGHTWSVAEVHPDGTLKPYPDEAWNRYDPRLRSLPLNVFVCVQSVHVDRADRLWILDPGAPQLQGPVAGGPKLVRVDLVTNAVVENLPFGEVVAPKGSYLNDLRVDTKREFAYLTDSGLGGIVVVDLKNDQAWRRLDKHASVLAEPIVPVVEGGELRFGGGDAKGQVPQIHSDGLALSPDGSYLYWQALTGRTLYRIRTEVLRDRSLSESQVAAAVEKVGTTVVTDGMEMDANGILYFTALEKDAIMYVAPPDIEAAAKATAANPASPASVNVQTLVQDPRIAWPDSFALGSGKDLYFTTAQIHRTAWFTDTMPQPPYLIFKTTRPGR
;
A
#
# COMPACT_ATOMS: atom_id res chain seq x y z
N MET A 1 -62.90 28.33 -71.74
CA MET A 1 -63.14 27.88 -70.33
C MET A 1 -61.78 27.66 -69.72
N ASN A 2 -61.35 28.66 -68.99
CA ASN A 2 -59.99 28.74 -68.45
C ASN A 2 -59.92 28.05 -67.07
N THR A 3 -59.04 27.13 -66.86
CA THR A 3 -58.67 26.62 -65.54
C THR A 3 -57.28 27.12 -65.14
N LEU A 4 -57.31 27.96 -64.12
CA LEU A 4 -56.11 28.54 -63.48
C LEU A 4 -55.48 27.52 -62.57
N ALA A 5 -54.19 27.21 -62.79
CA ALA A 5 -53.42 26.37 -61.92
C ALA A 5 -52.62 27.22 -60.93
N LEU A 6 -52.90 27.01 -59.65
CA LEU A 6 -52.26 27.70 -58.54
C LEU A 6 -50.95 26.93 -58.16
N HIS A 7 -49.81 27.61 -58.30
CA HIS A 7 -48.53 27.07 -57.86
C HIS A 7 -48.27 27.49 -56.41
N VAL A 8 -48.22 26.54 -55.49
CA VAL A 8 -47.77 26.74 -54.11
C VAL A 8 -46.32 26.37 -54.02
N THR A 9 -45.51 27.37 -53.76
CA THR A 9 -44.06 27.18 -53.50
C THR A 9 -43.84 26.89 -52.03
N LEU A 10 -43.41 25.66 -51.70
CA LEU A 10 -43.06 25.27 -50.33
C LEU A 10 -41.55 25.57 -50.09
N VAL A 11 -41.28 26.58 -49.26
CA VAL A 11 -39.89 26.88 -48.78
C VAL A 11 -39.60 25.96 -47.61
N GLY A 12 -38.78 24.96 -47.84
CA GLY A 12 -38.27 24.06 -46.78
C GLY A 12 -37.12 24.69 -46.02
N LEU A 13 -37.33 24.98 -44.74
CA LEU A 13 -36.32 25.43 -43.79
C LEU A 13 -35.54 24.19 -43.29
N LEU A 14 -34.32 23.93 -43.81
CA LEU A 14 -33.42 22.94 -43.24
C LEU A 14 -32.76 23.51 -41.97
N ALA A 15 -33.24 23.11 -40.82
CA ALA A 15 -32.52 23.31 -39.55
C ALA A 15 -31.43 22.26 -39.43
N THR A 16 -30.15 22.61 -39.59
CA THR A 16 -29.00 21.78 -39.29
C THR A 16 -28.78 21.75 -37.77
N LEU A 17 -29.21 20.68 -37.13
CA LEU A 17 -28.86 20.35 -35.76
C LEU A 17 -27.39 19.84 -35.77
N SER A 18 -26.46 20.76 -35.52
CA SER A 18 -25.07 20.38 -35.15
C SER A 18 -25.08 19.83 -33.72
N GLY A 19 -25.33 18.55 -33.58
CA GLY A 19 -25.07 17.82 -32.34
C GLY A 19 -23.56 17.66 -32.14
N CYS A 20 -22.97 18.51 -31.30
CA CYS A 20 -21.65 18.19 -30.74
C CYS A 20 -21.82 16.98 -29.81
N ALA A 21 -21.68 15.78 -30.38
CA ALA A 21 -21.39 14.61 -29.56
C ALA A 21 -19.94 14.79 -29.06
N SER A 22 -19.79 15.14 -27.79
CA SER A 22 -18.53 14.96 -27.09
C SER A 22 -18.25 13.46 -27.05
N VAL A 23 -17.43 12.98 -28.00
CA VAL A 23 -16.82 11.67 -27.92
C VAL A 23 -15.88 11.74 -26.73
N GLY A 24 -16.36 11.32 -25.55
CA GLY A 24 -15.48 11.03 -24.43
C GLY A 24 -14.43 10.06 -24.94
N SER A 25 -13.17 10.47 -24.92
CA SER A 25 -12.06 9.60 -25.20
C SER A 25 -12.20 8.40 -24.25
N ARG A 26 -12.56 7.23 -24.79
CA ARG A 26 -12.34 5.97 -24.07
C ARG A 26 -10.83 5.94 -23.83
N ASP A 27 -10.41 6.18 -22.58
CA ASP A 27 -9.04 5.97 -22.21
C ASP A 27 -8.68 4.57 -22.66
N ALA A 28 -7.68 4.48 -23.58
CA ALA A 28 -7.18 3.20 -24.03
C ALA A 28 -6.74 2.43 -22.78
N ALA A 29 -7.15 1.17 -22.68
CA ALA A 29 -6.81 0.31 -21.57
C ALA A 29 -5.29 0.42 -21.30
N ARG A 30 -4.92 0.79 -20.07
CA ARG A 30 -3.50 0.97 -19.73
C ARG A 30 -2.78 -0.37 -19.81
N PRO A 31 -1.55 -0.39 -20.31
CA PRO A 31 -0.80 -1.63 -20.44
C PRO A 31 -0.56 -2.24 -19.05
N LEU A 32 -0.86 -3.51 -18.91
CA LEU A 32 -0.49 -4.34 -17.76
C LEU A 32 0.63 -5.27 -18.20
N THR A 33 1.85 -5.02 -17.73
CA THR A 33 3.04 -5.79 -18.10
C THR A 33 3.51 -6.62 -16.91
N GLN A 34 3.61 -7.94 -17.06
CA GLN A 34 4.24 -8.80 -16.07
C GLN A 34 5.75 -8.56 -16.07
N VAL A 35 6.30 -8.29 -14.89
CA VAL A 35 7.73 -8.02 -14.68
C VAL A 35 8.44 -9.29 -14.21
N ALA A 36 7.84 -9.99 -13.25
CA ALA A 36 8.41 -11.20 -12.67
C ALA A 36 7.32 -12.13 -12.14
N SER A 37 7.72 -13.37 -11.85
CA SER A 37 6.90 -14.36 -11.17
C SER A 37 7.72 -15.17 -10.18
N SER A 38 7.07 -15.66 -9.11
CA SER A 38 7.72 -16.48 -8.08
C SER A 38 6.83 -17.65 -7.66
N PRO A 39 7.39 -18.81 -7.36
CA PRO A 39 6.67 -19.88 -6.68
C PRO A 39 6.47 -19.57 -5.18
N THR A 40 7.25 -18.65 -4.62
CA THR A 40 7.19 -18.22 -3.22
C THR A 40 6.37 -16.94 -3.11
N GLN A 41 5.47 -16.89 -2.13
CA GLN A 41 4.65 -15.71 -1.85
C GLN A 41 5.54 -14.52 -1.50
N TRP A 42 5.20 -13.39 -2.06
CA TRP A 42 5.78 -12.09 -1.74
C TRP A 42 4.71 -11.06 -1.45
N THR A 43 5.04 -10.03 -0.68
CA THR A 43 4.15 -8.92 -0.36
C THR A 43 4.68 -7.61 -0.95
N GLY A 44 5.91 -7.25 -0.67
CA GLY A 44 6.49 -5.96 -1.05
C GLY A 44 7.27 -5.97 -2.36
N VAL A 45 7.32 -4.80 -2.99
CA VAL A 45 8.20 -4.50 -4.11
C VAL A 45 8.81 -3.12 -3.94
N ALA A 46 10.11 -3.00 -4.25
CA ALA A 46 10.82 -1.72 -4.30
C ALA A 46 11.65 -1.65 -5.59
N VAL A 47 11.74 -0.46 -6.18
CA VAL A 47 12.46 -0.26 -7.45
C VAL A 47 13.42 0.91 -7.32
N SER A 48 14.71 0.68 -7.59
CA SER A 48 15.73 1.72 -7.57
C SER A 48 15.65 2.62 -8.80
N LYS A 49 16.30 3.76 -8.76
CA LYS A 49 16.41 4.67 -9.92
C LYS A 49 17.10 4.02 -11.11
N SER A 50 18.00 3.06 -10.86
CA SER A 50 18.66 2.26 -11.90
C SER A 50 17.81 1.13 -12.46
N GLY A 51 16.61 0.90 -11.91
CA GLY A 51 15.68 -0.14 -12.34
C GLY A 51 15.90 -1.51 -11.67
N ARG A 52 16.74 -1.60 -10.63
CA ARG A 52 16.85 -2.81 -9.82
C ARG A 52 15.55 -3.04 -9.05
N VAL A 53 15.07 -4.26 -9.02
CA VAL A 53 13.81 -4.63 -8.36
C VAL A 53 14.10 -5.51 -7.15
N PHE A 54 13.57 -5.11 -6.00
CA PHE A 54 13.69 -5.83 -4.74
C PHE A 54 12.32 -6.27 -4.25
N VAL A 55 12.25 -7.44 -3.65
CA VAL A 55 11.00 -8.04 -3.14
C VAL A 55 11.25 -8.60 -1.75
N ASN A 56 10.18 -8.71 -0.97
CA ASN A 56 10.23 -9.46 0.28
C ASN A 56 9.18 -10.57 0.32
N SER A 57 9.54 -11.63 1.05
CA SER A 57 8.68 -12.76 1.40
C SER A 57 8.60 -12.85 2.91
N PRO A 58 7.44 -12.60 3.53
CA PRO A 58 7.31 -12.73 4.98
C PRO A 58 7.41 -14.19 5.43
N ASN A 59 8.02 -14.42 6.57
CA ASN A 59 8.12 -15.74 7.18
C ASN A 59 6.80 -16.13 7.87
N TRP A 60 5.75 -16.29 7.08
CA TRP A 60 4.40 -16.61 7.56
C TRP A 60 4.12 -18.10 7.67
N HIS A 61 4.84 -18.91 6.89
CA HIS A 61 4.60 -20.34 6.75
C HIS A 61 5.88 -21.15 6.92
N GLU A 62 5.75 -22.43 7.25
CA GLU A 62 6.87 -23.36 7.25
C GLU A 62 7.52 -23.46 5.85
N GLY A 63 8.82 -23.70 5.81
CA GLY A 63 9.55 -23.81 4.57
C GLY A 63 9.97 -22.47 3.96
N HIS A 64 9.87 -21.37 4.70
CA HIS A 64 10.39 -20.07 4.29
C HIS A 64 11.88 -20.14 3.92
N THR A 65 12.25 -19.64 2.76
CA THR A 65 13.60 -19.81 2.18
C THR A 65 14.41 -18.52 2.07
N TRP A 66 13.72 -17.38 1.95
CA TRP A 66 14.35 -16.05 1.86
C TRP A 66 13.37 -14.96 2.30
N SER A 67 13.88 -13.92 2.93
CA SER A 67 13.10 -12.78 3.40
C SER A 67 13.12 -11.60 2.44
N VAL A 68 14.28 -11.33 1.82
CA VAL A 68 14.47 -10.28 0.81
C VAL A 68 15.27 -10.85 -0.35
N ALA A 69 14.86 -10.52 -1.56
CA ALA A 69 15.57 -10.90 -2.77
C ALA A 69 15.62 -9.76 -3.79
N GLU A 70 16.66 -9.76 -4.62
CA GLU A 70 16.70 -8.97 -5.86
C GLU A 70 16.20 -9.82 -7.02
N VAL A 71 15.31 -9.25 -7.82
CA VAL A 71 14.81 -9.83 -9.07
C VAL A 71 15.74 -9.44 -10.20
N HIS A 72 16.44 -10.41 -10.78
CA HIS A 72 17.34 -10.18 -11.91
C HIS A 72 16.58 -10.13 -13.25
N PRO A 73 17.15 -9.53 -14.32
CA PRO A 73 16.50 -9.43 -15.62
C PRO A 73 16.13 -10.77 -16.28
N ASP A 74 16.81 -11.84 -15.90
CA ASP A 74 16.51 -13.21 -16.35
C ASP A 74 15.37 -13.88 -15.55
N GLY A 75 14.79 -13.16 -14.58
CA GLY A 75 13.73 -13.65 -13.70
C GLY A 75 14.23 -14.41 -12.47
N THR A 76 15.56 -14.58 -12.31
CA THR A 76 16.09 -15.25 -11.12
C THR A 76 15.99 -14.36 -9.88
N LEU A 77 15.74 -14.99 -8.72
CA LEU A 77 15.70 -14.34 -7.42
C LEU A 77 17.00 -14.66 -6.66
N LYS A 78 17.67 -13.63 -6.19
CA LYS A 78 18.86 -13.82 -5.34
C LYS A 78 18.64 -13.18 -3.97
N PRO A 79 18.92 -13.91 -2.86
CA PRO A 79 18.85 -13.35 -1.51
C PRO A 79 19.63 -12.03 -1.41
N TYR A 80 19.01 -11.00 -0.85
CA TYR A 80 19.59 -9.66 -0.78
C TYR A 80 19.54 -9.11 0.66
N PRO A 81 20.57 -8.39 1.16
CA PRO A 81 21.81 -8.03 0.50
C PRO A 81 22.75 -9.23 0.28
N ASP A 82 22.57 -10.30 1.05
CA ASP A 82 23.31 -11.55 0.95
C ASP A 82 22.52 -12.69 1.60
N GLU A 83 23.08 -13.91 1.53
CA GLU A 83 22.47 -15.08 2.15
C GLU A 83 22.52 -15.04 3.68
N ALA A 84 23.51 -14.39 4.30
CA ALA A 84 23.65 -14.37 5.74
C ALA A 84 22.50 -13.62 6.40
N TRP A 85 22.07 -12.49 5.84
CA TRP A 85 20.90 -11.75 6.30
C TRP A 85 19.58 -12.55 6.13
N ASN A 86 19.53 -13.51 5.22
CA ASN A 86 18.34 -14.31 4.90
C ASN A 86 18.28 -15.67 5.65
N ARG A 87 19.21 -15.93 6.58
CA ARG A 87 19.34 -17.24 7.29
C ARG A 87 18.78 -17.24 8.70
N TYR A 88 17.56 -16.73 8.90
CA TYR A 88 16.92 -16.89 10.21
C TYR A 88 16.59 -18.36 10.50
N ASP A 89 17.10 -18.88 11.63
CA ASP A 89 16.75 -20.19 12.17
C ASP A 89 16.46 -20.04 13.67
N PRO A 90 15.20 -20.24 14.12
CA PRO A 90 14.84 -20.10 15.53
C PRO A 90 15.52 -21.09 16.45
N ARG A 91 16.08 -22.20 15.90
CA ARG A 91 16.85 -23.20 16.67
C ARG A 91 18.28 -22.76 16.92
N LEU A 92 18.82 -21.93 16.07
CA LEU A 92 20.11 -21.32 16.27
C LEU A 92 19.89 -20.11 17.17
N ARG A 93 20.63 -20.03 18.28
CA ARG A 93 20.68 -18.82 19.12
C ARG A 93 21.38 -17.65 18.40
N SER A 94 21.28 -17.59 17.07
CA SER A 94 21.72 -16.44 16.29
C SER A 94 20.89 -15.22 16.73
N LEU A 95 21.58 -14.14 17.05
CA LEU A 95 20.92 -12.91 17.46
C LEU A 95 20.01 -12.45 16.33
N PRO A 96 18.68 -12.39 16.50
CA PRO A 96 17.73 -11.93 15.46
C PRO A 96 18.06 -10.55 14.92
N LEU A 97 18.91 -9.81 15.62
CA LEU A 97 19.35 -8.48 15.27
C LEU A 97 20.06 -8.39 13.90
N ASN A 98 20.84 -9.41 13.55
CA ASN A 98 21.72 -9.40 12.36
C ASN A 98 21.22 -10.31 11.24
N VAL A 99 19.95 -10.70 11.28
CA VAL A 99 19.27 -11.48 10.24
C VAL A 99 17.85 -11.00 10.08
N PHE A 100 17.27 -11.19 8.91
CA PHE A 100 15.85 -10.96 8.68
C PHE A 100 15.02 -12.10 9.27
N VAL A 101 14.07 -11.76 10.11
CA VAL A 101 13.21 -12.72 10.83
C VAL A 101 11.91 -12.96 10.09
N CYS A 102 11.24 -11.86 9.70
CA CYS A 102 9.94 -11.89 9.01
C CYS A 102 9.71 -10.55 8.31
N VAL A 103 10.44 -10.27 7.24
CA VAL A 103 10.35 -8.98 6.55
C VAL A 103 8.98 -8.79 5.93
N GLN A 104 8.32 -7.67 6.25
CA GLN A 104 6.99 -7.34 5.73
C GLN A 104 7.02 -6.34 4.59
N SER A 105 7.94 -5.37 4.61
CA SER A 105 7.94 -4.31 3.61
C SER A 105 9.37 -3.93 3.18
N VAL A 106 9.51 -3.61 1.89
CA VAL A 106 10.70 -3.02 1.29
C VAL A 106 10.31 -1.72 0.60
N HIS A 107 11.16 -0.69 0.72
CA HIS A 107 10.90 0.62 0.14
C HIS A 107 12.18 1.29 -0.34
N VAL A 108 12.20 1.76 -1.59
CA VAL A 108 13.26 2.65 -2.07
C VAL A 108 12.78 4.08 -1.95
N ASP A 109 13.49 4.87 -1.14
CA ASP A 109 13.14 6.25 -0.89
C ASP A 109 13.59 7.20 -2.03
N ARG A 110 13.19 8.45 -1.95
CA ARG A 110 13.50 9.45 -2.99
C ARG A 110 15.00 9.76 -3.15
N ALA A 111 15.83 9.36 -2.18
CA ALA A 111 17.28 9.45 -2.25
C ALA A 111 17.94 8.19 -2.83
N ASP A 112 17.13 7.22 -3.31
CA ASP A 112 17.57 5.92 -3.87
C ASP A 112 18.25 5.03 -2.81
N ARG A 113 17.71 5.02 -1.58
CA ARG A 113 18.15 4.17 -0.48
C ARG A 113 17.11 3.08 -0.25
N LEU A 114 17.54 1.84 -0.16
CA LEU A 114 16.64 0.72 0.15
C LEU A 114 16.46 0.58 1.65
N TRP A 115 15.21 0.62 2.08
CA TRP A 115 14.76 0.38 3.45
C TRP A 115 14.00 -0.93 3.52
N ILE A 116 14.25 -1.69 4.59
CA ILE A 116 13.67 -3.01 4.83
C ILE A 116 13.07 -3.00 6.22
N LEU A 117 11.76 -3.19 6.32
CA LEU A 117 11.06 -3.26 7.60
C LEU A 117 10.82 -4.71 7.98
N ASP A 118 11.38 -5.09 9.12
CA ASP A 118 11.21 -6.42 9.70
C ASP A 118 10.42 -6.31 11.00
N PRO A 119 9.11 -6.66 11.04
CA PRO A 119 8.35 -6.76 12.29
C PRO A 119 8.87 -7.84 13.23
N GLY A 120 9.75 -8.73 12.77
CA GLY A 120 10.31 -9.78 13.58
C GLY A 120 9.28 -10.76 14.14
N ALA A 121 8.16 -10.96 13.46
CA ALA A 121 6.99 -11.71 13.93
C ALA A 121 6.73 -12.95 13.05
N PRO A 122 7.59 -13.97 13.10
CA PRO A 122 7.45 -15.16 12.27
C PRO A 122 6.13 -15.87 12.56
N GLN A 123 5.49 -16.40 11.51
CA GLN A 123 4.23 -17.12 11.57
C GLN A 123 3.09 -16.33 12.27
N LEU A 124 3.18 -14.99 12.26
CA LEU A 124 2.25 -14.06 12.93
C LEU A 124 2.10 -14.30 14.44
N GLN A 125 3.09 -14.96 15.07
CA GLN A 125 3.05 -15.27 16.51
C GLN A 125 3.47 -14.10 17.41
N GLY A 126 3.72 -12.94 16.79
CA GLY A 126 4.19 -11.73 17.44
C GLY A 126 5.70 -11.57 17.40
N PRO A 127 6.19 -10.37 17.77
CA PRO A 127 7.60 -10.04 17.70
C PRO A 127 8.46 -10.93 18.59
N VAL A 128 9.55 -11.48 18.04
CA VAL A 128 10.58 -12.15 18.82
C VAL A 128 11.59 -11.14 19.35
N ALA A 129 12.18 -11.39 20.50
CA ALA A 129 13.16 -10.47 21.11
C ALA A 129 14.33 -10.17 20.15
N GLY A 130 14.58 -8.90 19.87
CA GLY A 130 15.59 -8.44 18.90
C GLY A 130 15.24 -8.67 17.44
N GLY A 131 14.01 -9.13 17.13
CA GLY A 131 13.52 -9.32 15.76
C GLY A 131 13.11 -8.02 15.05
N PRO A 132 12.24 -7.19 15.66
CA PRO A 132 11.76 -5.97 15.02
C PRO A 132 12.88 -4.98 14.76
N LYS A 133 12.96 -4.49 13.50
CA LYS A 133 14.00 -3.53 13.09
C LYS A 133 13.67 -2.84 11.77
N LEU A 134 14.30 -1.70 11.55
CA LEU A 134 14.37 -1.02 10.27
C LEU A 134 15.82 -1.06 9.78
N VAL A 135 16.04 -1.61 8.59
CA VAL A 135 17.37 -1.79 8.01
C VAL A 135 17.50 -0.95 6.75
N ARG A 136 18.64 -0.28 6.57
CA ARG A 136 18.98 0.44 5.35
C ARG A 136 20.16 -0.21 4.65
N VAL A 137 19.99 -0.44 3.34
CA VAL A 137 21.03 -0.98 2.48
C VAL A 137 21.48 0.10 1.48
N ASP A 138 22.77 0.26 1.34
CA ASP A 138 23.39 1.07 0.31
C ASP A 138 23.39 0.29 -1.02
N LEU A 139 22.72 0.84 -2.04
CA LEU A 139 22.52 0.15 -3.33
C LEU A 139 23.76 0.16 -4.24
N VAL A 140 24.78 0.94 -3.90
CA VAL A 140 26.05 0.95 -4.63
C VAL A 140 26.98 -0.14 -4.14
N THR A 141 27.10 -0.28 -2.81
CA THR A 141 27.98 -1.26 -2.18
C THR A 141 27.28 -2.58 -1.84
N ASN A 142 25.93 -2.61 -1.87
CA ASN A 142 25.07 -3.69 -1.39
C ASN A 142 25.31 -4.05 0.09
N ALA A 143 25.80 -3.12 0.87
CA ALA A 143 26.07 -3.31 2.29
C ALA A 143 24.93 -2.76 3.15
N VAL A 144 24.61 -3.47 4.24
CA VAL A 144 23.79 -2.89 5.31
C VAL A 144 24.60 -1.80 5.98
N VAL A 145 24.07 -0.57 5.94
CA VAL A 145 24.72 0.63 6.47
C VAL A 145 24.02 1.19 7.71
N GLU A 146 22.81 0.70 7.98
CA GLU A 146 22.03 1.08 9.16
C GLU A 146 21.14 -0.09 9.59
N ASN A 147 21.06 -0.32 10.89
CA ASN A 147 20.21 -1.35 11.48
C ASN A 147 19.66 -0.82 12.79
N LEU A 148 18.40 -0.36 12.78
CA LEU A 148 17.71 0.25 13.89
C LEU A 148 16.76 -0.77 14.55
N PRO A 149 17.17 -1.40 15.66
CA PRO A 149 16.30 -2.34 16.36
C PRO A 149 15.20 -1.61 17.12
N PHE A 150 14.02 -2.23 17.16
CA PHE A 150 12.88 -1.76 17.92
C PHE A 150 12.63 -2.65 19.13
N GLY A 151 12.62 -2.03 20.31
CA GLY A 151 12.25 -2.70 21.55
C GLY A 151 10.72 -2.77 21.74
N GLU A 152 10.29 -3.37 22.85
CA GLU A 152 8.87 -3.57 23.18
C GLU A 152 8.05 -2.27 23.31
N VAL A 153 8.69 -1.12 23.52
CA VAL A 153 8.01 0.18 23.52
C VAL A 153 7.50 0.55 22.11
N VAL A 154 8.23 0.16 21.07
CA VAL A 154 7.89 0.45 19.67
C VAL A 154 7.13 -0.71 19.04
N ALA A 155 7.56 -1.94 19.28
CA ALA A 155 6.95 -3.16 18.79
C ALA A 155 6.53 -4.06 19.97
N PRO A 156 5.46 -3.71 20.72
CA PRO A 156 4.98 -4.51 21.84
C PRO A 156 4.39 -5.85 21.36
N LYS A 157 4.15 -6.77 22.29
CA LYS A 157 3.49 -8.03 21.99
C LYS A 157 2.15 -7.82 21.26
N GLY A 158 1.99 -8.44 20.11
CA GLY A 158 0.83 -8.27 19.22
C GLY A 158 1.00 -7.21 18.15
N SER A 159 2.09 -6.42 18.19
CA SER A 159 2.45 -5.51 17.09
C SER A 159 2.81 -6.30 15.83
N TYR A 160 2.41 -5.77 14.69
CA TYR A 160 2.87 -6.18 13.36
C TYR A 160 3.15 -4.93 12.54
N LEU A 161 4.41 -4.46 12.60
CA LEU A 161 4.84 -3.32 11.81
C LEU A 161 4.75 -3.68 10.34
N ASN A 162 4.02 -2.89 9.56
CA ASN A 162 3.61 -3.30 8.22
C ASN A 162 4.28 -2.47 7.12
N ASP A 163 3.76 -1.30 6.79
CA ASP A 163 4.27 -0.45 5.73
C ASP A 163 5.18 0.67 6.25
N LEU A 164 6.03 1.21 5.37
CA LEU A 164 6.90 2.33 5.70
C LEU A 164 6.95 3.38 4.58
N ARG A 165 7.10 4.66 5.00
CA ARG A 165 7.45 5.78 4.11
C ARG A 165 8.52 6.65 4.73
N VAL A 166 9.43 7.17 3.91
CA VAL A 166 10.60 7.92 4.38
C VAL A 166 10.57 9.36 3.87
N ASP A 167 10.57 10.31 4.80
CA ASP A 167 10.82 11.74 4.52
C ASP A 167 12.32 11.98 4.48
N THR A 168 12.89 11.90 3.30
CA THR A 168 14.33 12.06 3.08
C THR A 168 14.84 13.48 3.36
N LYS A 169 13.95 14.49 3.36
CA LYS A 169 14.34 15.89 3.62
C LYS A 169 14.47 16.17 5.10
N ARG A 170 13.62 15.53 5.91
CA ARG A 170 13.59 15.73 7.36
C ARG A 170 14.23 14.59 8.13
N GLU A 171 14.64 13.52 7.41
CA GLU A 171 15.24 12.30 7.96
C GLU A 171 14.33 11.62 9.00
N PHE A 172 13.07 11.40 8.61
CA PHE A 172 12.10 10.63 9.39
C PHE A 172 11.51 9.49 8.58
N ALA A 173 11.22 8.38 9.24
CA ALA A 173 10.37 7.33 8.69
C ALA A 173 9.06 7.22 9.48
N TYR A 174 8.02 6.79 8.80
CA TYR A 174 6.69 6.54 9.38
C TYR A 174 6.30 5.11 9.02
N LEU A 175 5.86 4.36 10.04
CA LEU A 175 5.48 2.96 9.90
C LEU A 175 4.05 2.80 10.39
N THR A 176 3.30 1.89 9.78
CA THR A 176 2.00 1.44 10.29
C THR A 176 2.17 0.20 11.15
N ASP A 177 1.24 -0.02 12.08
CA ASP A 177 1.12 -1.24 12.87
C ASP A 177 -0.25 -1.87 12.62
N SER A 178 -0.31 -2.89 11.77
CA SER A 178 -1.55 -3.56 11.41
C SER A 178 -2.04 -4.58 12.46
N GLY A 179 -1.18 -4.92 13.43
CA GLY A 179 -1.52 -5.84 14.51
C GLY A 179 -2.26 -5.17 15.67
N LEU A 180 -1.81 -4.02 16.14
CA LEU A 180 -2.40 -3.31 17.30
C LEU A 180 -3.09 -2.00 16.93
N GLY A 181 -2.85 -1.48 15.76
CA GLY A 181 -3.26 -0.15 15.35
C GLY A 181 -2.39 0.94 15.99
N GLY A 182 -1.71 1.70 15.14
CA GLY A 182 -0.81 2.78 15.53
C GLY A 182 0.04 3.26 14.37
N ILE A 183 0.70 4.39 14.59
CA ILE A 183 1.74 4.92 13.70
C ILE A 183 3.05 5.00 14.49
N VAL A 184 4.11 4.40 13.97
CA VAL A 184 5.45 4.55 14.53
C VAL A 184 6.19 5.63 13.76
N VAL A 185 6.80 6.55 14.48
CA VAL A 185 7.67 7.60 13.96
C VAL A 185 9.10 7.25 14.30
N VAL A 186 9.98 7.28 13.30
CA VAL A 186 11.41 7.01 13.47
C VAL A 186 12.19 8.27 13.09
N ASP A 187 12.94 8.82 14.03
CA ASP A 187 13.93 9.87 13.80
C ASP A 187 15.23 9.21 13.36
N LEU A 188 15.47 9.20 12.06
CA LEU A 188 16.61 8.53 11.43
C LEU A 188 17.96 9.22 11.73
N LYS A 189 17.91 10.48 12.16
CA LYS A 189 19.13 11.23 12.52
C LYS A 189 19.63 10.90 13.92
N ASN A 190 18.69 10.59 14.84
CA ASN A 190 19.00 10.40 16.26
C ASN A 190 18.76 8.95 16.70
N ASP A 191 18.43 8.03 15.80
CA ASP A 191 18.13 6.61 16.05
C ASP A 191 17.05 6.41 17.13
N GLN A 192 16.00 7.26 17.10
CA GLN A 192 14.90 7.21 18.06
C GLN A 192 13.60 6.85 17.37
N ALA A 193 12.77 6.05 18.05
CA ALA A 193 11.44 5.74 17.57
C ALA A 193 10.41 5.85 18.69
N TRP A 194 9.18 6.23 18.33
CA TRP A 194 8.06 6.32 19.26
C TRP A 194 6.75 6.06 18.55
N ARG A 195 5.74 5.68 19.31
CA ARG A 195 4.39 5.41 18.81
C ARG A 195 3.50 6.65 18.94
N ARG A 196 2.53 6.75 18.03
CA ARG A 196 1.48 7.75 18.01
C ARG A 196 0.16 7.08 17.64
N LEU A 197 -0.95 7.66 18.10
CA LEU A 197 -2.31 7.25 17.78
C LEU A 197 -2.63 5.80 18.18
N ASP A 198 -1.94 5.24 19.16
CA ASP A 198 -2.18 3.87 19.62
C ASP A 198 -3.67 3.66 19.96
N LYS A 199 -4.28 2.70 19.27
CA LYS A 199 -5.70 2.36 19.42
C LYS A 199 -6.68 3.51 19.15
N HIS A 200 -6.24 4.60 18.51
CA HIS A 200 -7.14 5.64 18.05
C HIS A 200 -8.04 5.09 16.93
N ALA A 201 -9.30 5.54 16.86
CA ALA A 201 -10.28 5.03 15.89
C ALA A 201 -9.78 5.07 14.44
N SER A 202 -8.91 6.04 14.08
CA SER A 202 -8.38 6.18 12.71
C SER A 202 -7.39 5.09 12.30
N VAL A 203 -6.81 4.38 13.25
CA VAL A 203 -5.83 3.31 12.99
C VAL A 203 -6.41 1.92 13.21
N LEU A 204 -7.65 1.80 13.68
CA LEU A 204 -8.31 0.53 13.93
C LEU A 204 -9.13 0.05 12.72
N ALA A 205 -9.30 -1.26 12.63
CA ALA A 205 -10.22 -1.89 11.69
C ALA A 205 -11.66 -1.37 11.88
N GLU A 206 -12.37 -1.22 10.78
CA GLU A 206 -13.78 -0.80 10.77
C GLU A 206 -14.71 -2.04 10.83
N PRO A 207 -15.96 -1.89 11.26
CA PRO A 207 -16.93 -2.98 11.31
C PRO A 207 -17.49 -3.31 9.91
N ILE A 208 -16.63 -3.66 8.98
CA ILE A 208 -16.97 -4.07 7.61
C ILE A 208 -16.52 -5.51 7.36
N VAL A 209 -17.11 -6.13 6.35
CA VAL A 209 -16.66 -7.42 5.81
C VAL A 209 -16.14 -7.17 4.40
N PRO A 210 -14.83 -7.25 4.15
CA PRO A 210 -14.31 -7.18 2.79
C PRO A 210 -14.80 -8.36 1.95
N VAL A 211 -15.04 -8.11 0.65
CA VAL A 211 -15.47 -9.14 -0.30
C VAL A 211 -14.42 -9.26 -1.41
N VAL A 212 -13.63 -10.32 -1.38
CA VAL A 212 -12.54 -10.56 -2.34
C VAL A 212 -12.90 -11.74 -3.23
N GLU A 213 -12.76 -11.57 -4.54
CA GLU A 213 -13.15 -12.59 -5.55
C GLU A 213 -14.59 -13.14 -5.34
N GLY A 214 -15.50 -12.26 -4.90
CA GLY A 214 -16.91 -12.60 -4.66
C GLY A 214 -17.20 -13.34 -3.36
N GLY A 215 -16.19 -13.62 -2.52
CA GLY A 215 -16.31 -14.24 -1.22
C GLY A 215 -16.07 -13.26 -0.06
N GLU A 216 -16.84 -13.38 1.03
CA GLU A 216 -16.55 -12.64 2.26
C GLU A 216 -15.20 -13.07 2.84
N LEU A 217 -14.36 -12.10 3.19
CA LEU A 217 -13.06 -12.37 3.80
C LEU A 217 -13.25 -12.75 5.27
N ARG A 218 -13.18 -14.05 5.54
CA ARG A 218 -13.31 -14.63 6.88
C ARG A 218 -12.27 -15.70 7.11
N PHE A 219 -11.79 -15.83 8.34
CA PHE A 219 -10.88 -16.93 8.67
C PHE A 219 -11.54 -18.28 8.41
N GLY A 220 -10.82 -19.18 7.71
CA GLY A 220 -11.30 -20.49 7.30
C GLY A 220 -11.18 -21.58 8.40
N GLY A 221 -10.30 -21.38 9.39
CA GLY A 221 -9.98 -22.39 10.40
C GLY A 221 -9.58 -21.84 11.75
N GLY A 222 -9.23 -22.75 12.69
CA GLY A 222 -8.82 -22.43 14.05
C GLY A 222 -9.92 -21.78 14.89
N ASP A 223 -9.51 -21.17 16.01
CA ASP A 223 -10.41 -20.49 16.96
C ASP A 223 -11.08 -19.24 16.37
N ALA A 224 -10.51 -18.67 15.30
CA ALA A 224 -11.03 -17.49 14.60
C ALA A 224 -11.96 -17.84 13.43
N LYS A 225 -12.26 -19.11 13.18
CA LYS A 225 -13.10 -19.54 12.05
C LYS A 225 -14.39 -18.73 11.93
N GLY A 226 -14.64 -18.19 10.73
CA GLY A 226 -15.80 -17.38 10.43
C GLY A 226 -15.73 -15.93 10.90
N GLN A 227 -14.73 -15.55 11.70
CA GLN A 227 -14.50 -14.15 12.08
C GLN A 227 -13.90 -13.36 10.94
N VAL A 228 -14.23 -12.07 10.86
CA VAL A 228 -13.60 -11.13 9.93
C VAL A 228 -12.24 -10.73 10.47
N PRO A 229 -11.16 -10.79 9.67
CA PRO A 229 -9.84 -10.37 10.12
C PRO A 229 -9.86 -8.88 10.49
N GLN A 230 -9.34 -8.56 11.67
CA GLN A 230 -9.23 -7.18 12.17
C GLN A 230 -7.83 -6.66 11.87
N ILE A 231 -7.56 -6.35 10.60
CA ILE A 231 -6.28 -5.80 10.17
C ILE A 231 -6.38 -4.28 10.24
N HIS A 232 -5.60 -3.71 11.16
CA HIS A 232 -5.62 -2.30 11.52
C HIS A 232 -4.91 -1.42 10.49
N SER A 233 -4.30 -0.29 10.90
CA SER A 233 -3.56 0.61 10.00
C SER A 233 -2.50 -0.14 9.21
N ASP A 234 -2.64 -0.12 7.89
CA ASP A 234 -1.89 -0.93 6.94
C ASP A 234 -1.29 -0.03 5.85
N GLY A 235 -2.03 0.23 4.79
CA GLY A 235 -1.60 1.09 3.70
C GLY A 235 -1.20 2.49 4.16
N LEU A 236 -0.07 2.97 3.66
CA LEU A 236 0.56 4.22 4.07
C LEU A 236 1.07 4.99 2.85
N ALA A 237 0.87 6.32 2.82
CA ALA A 237 1.42 7.20 1.80
C ALA A 237 1.88 8.54 2.38
N LEU A 238 2.98 9.08 1.84
CA LEU A 238 3.54 10.37 2.24
C LEU A 238 3.39 11.38 1.11
N SER A 239 2.86 12.57 1.42
CA SER A 239 2.73 13.65 0.43
C SER A 239 4.08 14.02 -0.21
N PRO A 240 4.08 14.56 -1.45
CA PRO A 240 5.33 14.88 -2.16
C PRO A 240 6.28 15.82 -1.43
N ASP A 241 5.73 16.74 -0.65
CA ASP A 241 6.48 17.69 0.17
C ASP A 241 6.79 17.18 1.59
N GLY A 242 6.29 15.98 1.94
CA GLY A 242 6.43 15.37 3.26
C GLY A 242 5.58 16.03 4.34
N SER A 243 4.61 16.88 3.99
CA SER A 243 3.80 17.62 4.96
C SER A 243 2.64 16.83 5.55
N TYR A 244 2.12 15.83 4.82
CA TYR A 244 1.03 14.97 5.24
C TYR A 244 1.39 13.49 5.13
N LEU A 245 1.01 12.74 6.17
CA LEU A 245 0.93 11.29 6.15
C LEU A 245 -0.52 10.88 5.95
N TYR A 246 -0.75 9.94 5.04
CA TYR A 246 -2.05 9.32 4.76
C TYR A 246 -2.01 7.86 5.16
N TRP A 247 -3.10 7.32 5.73
CA TRP A 247 -3.20 5.89 6.05
C TRP A 247 -4.64 5.42 6.03
N GLN A 248 -4.79 4.10 5.96
CA GLN A 248 -6.06 3.40 6.05
C GLN A 248 -5.86 2.04 6.73
N ALA A 249 -6.86 1.55 7.47
CA ALA A 249 -6.90 0.17 7.90
C ALA A 249 -7.23 -0.73 6.69
N LEU A 250 -6.58 -1.92 6.57
CA LEU A 250 -6.94 -2.86 5.51
C LEU A 250 -8.41 -3.29 5.66
N THR A 251 -8.83 -3.67 6.88
CA THR A 251 -10.24 -3.91 7.16
C THR A 251 -10.94 -2.58 7.42
N GLY A 252 -11.08 -1.77 6.37
CA GLY A 252 -11.66 -0.43 6.45
C GLY A 252 -11.81 0.20 5.08
N ARG A 253 -12.50 1.34 5.04
CA ARG A 253 -12.70 2.15 3.83
C ARG A 253 -12.43 3.63 4.06
N THR A 254 -12.11 4.03 5.28
CA THR A 254 -11.90 5.45 5.59
C THR A 254 -10.44 5.82 5.44
N LEU A 255 -10.17 6.76 4.56
CA LEU A 255 -8.87 7.40 4.39
C LEU A 255 -8.70 8.49 5.44
N TYR A 256 -7.60 8.47 6.16
CA TYR A 256 -7.18 9.48 7.12
C TYR A 256 -5.89 10.14 6.70
N ARG A 257 -5.66 11.35 7.22
CA ARG A 257 -4.37 12.03 7.11
C ARG A 257 -4.06 12.86 8.35
N ILE A 258 -2.80 13.19 8.54
CA ILE A 258 -2.33 14.10 9.58
C ILE A 258 -1.10 14.87 9.08
N ARG A 259 -0.88 16.08 9.61
CA ARG A 259 0.37 16.78 9.37
C ARG A 259 1.53 16.04 10.04
N THR A 260 2.58 15.76 9.29
CA THR A 260 3.75 15.02 9.80
C THR A 260 4.47 15.75 10.92
N GLU A 261 4.41 17.08 10.96
CA GLU A 261 4.96 17.88 12.06
C GLU A 261 4.31 17.54 13.40
N VAL A 262 3.00 17.26 13.41
CA VAL A 262 2.27 16.86 14.63
C VAL A 262 2.75 15.50 15.14
N LEU A 263 2.97 14.54 14.25
CA LEU A 263 3.48 13.23 14.63
C LEU A 263 4.89 13.29 15.22
N ARG A 264 5.72 14.19 14.69
CA ARG A 264 7.12 14.37 15.11
C ARG A 264 7.28 15.16 16.39
N ASP A 265 6.32 16.04 16.73
CA ASP A 265 6.40 16.88 17.92
C ASP A 265 6.13 16.07 19.19
N ARG A 266 7.19 15.70 19.89
CA ARG A 266 7.14 14.92 21.14
C ARG A 266 6.61 15.72 22.34
N SER A 267 6.46 17.03 22.22
CA SER A 267 5.87 17.86 23.27
C SER A 267 4.34 17.79 23.28
N LEU A 268 3.71 17.37 22.17
CA LEU A 268 2.26 17.22 22.08
C LEU A 268 1.81 15.96 22.83
N SER A 269 0.73 16.11 23.59
CA SER A 269 0.02 14.97 24.18
C SER A 269 -0.69 14.13 23.12
N GLU A 270 -0.96 12.85 23.42
CA GLU A 270 -1.70 11.98 22.50
C GLU A 270 -3.09 12.53 22.16
N SER A 271 -3.76 13.24 23.07
CA SER A 271 -5.04 13.90 22.80
C SER A 271 -4.91 15.05 21.80
N GLN A 272 -3.81 15.81 21.82
CA GLN A 272 -3.55 16.85 20.83
C GLN A 272 -3.23 16.26 19.46
N VAL A 273 -2.45 15.16 19.42
CA VAL A 273 -2.17 14.44 18.18
C VAL A 273 -3.46 13.84 17.60
N ALA A 274 -4.29 13.20 18.44
CA ALA A 274 -5.58 12.64 18.03
C ALA A 274 -6.53 13.71 17.45
N ALA A 275 -6.57 14.90 18.06
CA ALA A 275 -7.40 16.01 17.61
C ALA A 275 -6.94 16.60 16.26
N ALA A 276 -5.70 16.34 15.84
CA ALA A 276 -5.15 16.81 14.56
C ALA A 276 -5.37 15.80 13.41
N VAL A 277 -5.96 14.63 13.69
CA VAL A 277 -6.29 13.64 12.65
C VAL A 277 -7.44 14.17 11.79
N GLU A 278 -7.21 14.24 10.50
CA GLU A 278 -8.23 14.59 9.51
C GLU A 278 -8.80 13.34 8.85
N LYS A 279 -10.12 13.16 8.89
CA LYS A 279 -10.83 12.17 8.08
C LYS A 279 -11.01 12.74 6.68
N VAL A 280 -10.41 12.12 5.67
CA VAL A 280 -10.52 12.58 4.27
C VAL A 280 -11.86 12.15 3.68
N GLY A 281 -12.21 10.88 3.79
CA GLY A 281 -13.46 10.36 3.23
C GLY A 281 -13.42 8.84 3.04
N THR A 282 -14.46 8.32 2.40
CA THR A 282 -14.59 6.88 2.12
C THR A 282 -13.98 6.54 0.77
N THR A 283 -13.15 5.52 0.74
CA THR A 283 -12.44 4.99 -0.44
C THR A 283 -12.80 3.51 -0.70
N VAL A 284 -11.85 2.70 -1.13
CA VAL A 284 -11.94 1.26 -1.35
C VAL A 284 -11.24 0.50 -0.22
N VAL A 285 -11.52 -0.79 -0.07
CA VAL A 285 -10.67 -1.68 0.75
C VAL A 285 -9.32 -1.79 0.04
N THR A 286 -8.24 -1.51 0.75
CA THR A 286 -6.88 -1.50 0.20
C THR A 286 -5.90 -2.12 1.19
N ASP A 287 -4.89 -2.77 0.66
CA ASP A 287 -3.70 -3.21 1.39
C ASP A 287 -2.67 -2.05 1.32
N GLY A 288 -1.89 -1.98 0.27
CA GLY A 288 -0.89 -0.93 0.07
C GLY A 288 -1.44 0.36 -0.52
N MET A 289 -0.74 1.45 -0.21
CA MET A 289 -0.98 2.79 -0.77
C MET A 289 0.35 3.42 -1.18
N GLU A 290 0.34 4.28 -2.20
CA GLU A 290 1.52 5.06 -2.60
C GLU A 290 1.10 6.41 -3.16
N MET A 291 1.90 7.46 -2.98
CA MET A 291 1.66 8.77 -3.55
C MET A 291 2.82 9.23 -4.43
N ASP A 292 2.53 9.52 -5.68
CA ASP A 292 3.55 9.99 -6.62
C ASP A 292 3.93 11.47 -6.42
N ALA A 293 4.94 11.93 -7.17
CA ALA A 293 5.42 13.31 -7.11
C ALA A 293 4.38 14.37 -7.53
N ASN A 294 3.29 13.96 -8.20
CA ASN A 294 2.20 14.84 -8.57
C ASN A 294 1.08 14.87 -7.50
N GLY A 295 1.23 14.11 -6.42
CA GLY A 295 0.24 13.98 -5.35
C GLY A 295 -0.92 13.02 -5.69
N ILE A 296 -0.81 12.25 -6.77
CA ILE A 296 -1.78 11.20 -7.09
C ILE A 296 -1.58 10.06 -6.10
N LEU A 297 -2.64 9.70 -5.38
CA LEU A 297 -2.66 8.62 -4.40
C LEU A 297 -3.22 7.36 -5.04
N TYR A 298 -2.47 6.26 -4.97
CA TYR A 298 -2.81 4.94 -5.51
C TYR A 298 -3.26 4.00 -4.40
N PHE A 299 -4.17 3.07 -4.75
CA PHE A 299 -4.75 2.06 -3.88
C PHE A 299 -4.70 0.69 -4.55
N THR A 300 -4.33 -0.33 -3.79
CA THR A 300 -4.47 -1.74 -4.17
C THR A 300 -5.90 -2.20 -3.85
N ALA A 301 -6.82 -2.09 -4.81
CA ALA A 301 -8.24 -2.30 -4.58
C ALA A 301 -8.59 -3.80 -4.53
N LEU A 302 -8.50 -4.40 -3.34
CA LEU A 302 -8.62 -5.85 -3.10
C LEU A 302 -9.93 -6.45 -3.61
N GLU A 303 -11.04 -5.74 -3.44
CA GLU A 303 -12.37 -6.20 -3.82
C GLU A 303 -12.66 -6.10 -5.32
N LYS A 304 -11.70 -5.58 -6.10
CA LYS A 304 -11.92 -5.24 -7.52
C LYS A 304 -10.89 -5.81 -8.47
N ASP A 305 -9.90 -6.56 -7.97
CA ASP A 305 -8.76 -7.03 -8.77
C ASP A 305 -8.15 -5.88 -9.60
N ALA A 306 -7.92 -4.74 -8.94
CA ALA A 306 -7.60 -3.50 -9.63
C ALA A 306 -6.59 -2.65 -8.85
N ILE A 307 -5.88 -1.83 -9.61
CA ILE A 307 -5.20 -0.65 -9.07
C ILE A 307 -6.09 0.56 -9.33
N MET A 308 -6.33 1.33 -8.29
CA MET A 308 -7.14 2.54 -8.36
C MET A 308 -6.34 3.76 -7.92
N TYR A 309 -6.84 4.94 -8.23
CA TYR A 309 -6.16 6.19 -7.86
C TYR A 309 -7.13 7.33 -7.61
N VAL A 310 -6.66 8.36 -6.92
CA VAL A 310 -7.37 9.62 -6.71
C VAL A 310 -6.43 10.79 -6.98
N ALA A 311 -6.95 11.80 -7.65
CA ALA A 311 -6.22 13.03 -7.94
C ALA A 311 -6.24 14.01 -6.74
N PRO A 312 -5.22 14.87 -6.55
CA PRO A 312 -5.17 15.81 -5.42
C PRO A 312 -6.42 16.68 -5.25
N PRO A 313 -7.07 17.25 -6.29
CA PRO A 313 -8.28 18.03 -6.11
C PRO A 313 -9.43 17.23 -5.49
N ASP A 314 -9.55 15.94 -5.83
CA ASP A 314 -10.61 15.08 -5.29
C ASP A 314 -10.37 14.73 -3.82
N ILE A 315 -9.09 14.58 -3.41
CA ILE A 315 -8.71 14.40 -2.01
C ILE A 315 -9.13 15.61 -1.18
N GLU A 316 -8.80 16.83 -1.65
CA GLU A 316 -9.09 18.06 -0.93
C GLU A 316 -10.59 18.35 -0.89
N ALA A 317 -11.30 18.08 -1.98
CA ALA A 317 -12.76 18.23 -2.04
C ALA A 317 -13.46 17.29 -1.05
N ALA A 318 -13.05 16.02 -0.99
CA ALA A 318 -13.59 15.04 -0.06
C ALA A 318 -13.28 15.40 1.40
N ALA A 319 -12.05 15.81 1.71
CA ALA A 319 -11.65 16.23 3.05
C ALA A 319 -12.48 17.42 3.53
N LYS A 320 -12.68 18.42 2.69
CA LYS A 320 -13.52 19.59 3.00
C LYS A 320 -14.99 19.21 3.22
N ALA A 321 -15.55 18.35 2.39
CA ALA A 321 -16.93 17.90 2.53
C ALA A 321 -17.12 17.04 3.78
N THR A 322 -16.16 16.16 4.10
CA THR A 322 -16.18 15.34 5.31
C THR A 322 -16.05 16.20 6.57
N ALA A 323 -15.18 17.22 6.57
CA ALA A 323 -15.04 18.15 7.70
C ALA A 323 -16.34 18.94 7.95
N ALA A 324 -17.12 19.26 6.90
CA ALA A 324 -18.40 19.91 7.02
C ALA A 324 -19.51 18.97 7.57
N ASN A 325 -19.39 17.66 7.41
CA ASN A 325 -20.34 16.66 7.92
C ASN A 325 -19.58 15.39 8.41
N PRO A 326 -18.93 15.41 9.57
CA PRO A 326 -18.11 14.29 10.04
C PRO A 326 -18.89 13.00 10.32
N ALA A 327 -20.21 13.10 10.58
CA ALA A 327 -21.08 11.95 10.83
C ALA A 327 -21.38 11.14 9.56
N SER A 328 -21.26 11.78 8.38
CA SER A 328 -21.42 11.14 7.07
C SER A 328 -20.25 11.53 6.16
N PRO A 329 -19.12 10.82 6.26
CA PRO A 329 -17.93 11.12 5.48
C PRO A 329 -18.22 11.08 3.98
N ALA A 330 -17.65 12.03 3.23
CA ALA A 330 -17.83 12.10 1.79
C ALA A 330 -17.18 10.88 1.11
N SER A 331 -17.76 10.42 0.01
CA SER A 331 -17.09 9.47 -0.88
C SER A 331 -16.00 10.19 -1.66
N VAL A 332 -14.79 9.63 -1.63
CA VAL A 332 -13.67 10.11 -2.45
C VAL A 332 -13.88 9.62 -3.89
N ASN A 333 -13.63 10.47 -4.88
CA ASN A 333 -13.75 10.11 -6.30
C ASN A 333 -12.55 9.23 -6.73
N VAL A 334 -12.59 7.94 -6.35
CA VAL A 334 -11.55 6.96 -6.69
C VAL A 334 -11.79 6.40 -8.09
N GLN A 335 -10.78 6.49 -8.96
CA GLN A 335 -10.84 6.07 -10.36
C GLN A 335 -10.04 4.78 -10.59
N THR A 336 -10.49 3.92 -11.51
CA THR A 336 -9.75 2.71 -11.89
C THR A 336 -8.57 3.07 -12.79
N LEU A 337 -7.36 2.65 -12.42
CA LEU A 337 -6.16 2.77 -13.25
C LEU A 337 -6.02 1.57 -14.20
N VAL A 338 -6.10 0.38 -13.65
CA VAL A 338 -6.07 -0.90 -14.37
C VAL A 338 -6.85 -1.94 -13.57
N GLN A 339 -7.57 -2.81 -14.27
CA GLN A 339 -8.31 -3.92 -13.68
C GLN A 339 -8.06 -5.17 -14.52
N ASP A 340 -7.72 -6.29 -13.88
CA ASP A 340 -7.45 -7.57 -14.54
C ASP A 340 -7.58 -8.69 -13.50
N PRO A 341 -8.23 -9.84 -13.81
CA PRO A 341 -8.37 -10.96 -12.87
C PRO A 341 -7.04 -11.54 -12.36
N ARG A 342 -5.92 -11.26 -13.04
CA ARG A 342 -4.59 -11.65 -12.58
C ARG A 342 -4.07 -10.78 -11.42
N ILE A 343 -4.72 -9.66 -11.14
CA ILE A 343 -4.39 -8.76 -10.01
C ILE A 343 -5.05 -9.31 -8.73
N ALA A 344 -4.75 -10.56 -8.40
CA ALA A 344 -5.32 -11.25 -7.25
C ALA A 344 -4.62 -10.80 -5.96
N TRP A 345 -5.32 -10.05 -5.12
CA TRP A 345 -4.80 -9.40 -3.92
C TRP A 345 -3.55 -8.57 -4.22
N PRO A 346 -3.68 -7.43 -4.91
CA PRO A 346 -2.56 -6.51 -5.04
C PRO A 346 -2.19 -5.99 -3.66
N ASP A 347 -0.88 -5.96 -3.35
CA ASP A 347 -0.39 -5.67 -2.00
C ASP A 347 0.39 -4.34 -1.99
N SER A 348 1.60 -4.31 -2.47
CA SER A 348 2.49 -3.15 -2.35
C SER A 348 2.79 -2.48 -3.68
N PHE A 349 3.25 -1.23 -3.60
CA PHE A 349 3.65 -0.42 -4.75
C PHE A 349 5.13 -0.04 -4.75
N ALA A 350 5.67 0.16 -5.96
CA ALA A 350 6.91 0.92 -6.16
C ALA A 350 6.78 1.88 -7.35
N LEU A 351 7.32 3.09 -7.18
CA LEU A 351 7.42 4.07 -8.25
C LEU A 351 8.70 3.81 -9.03
N GLY A 352 8.56 3.33 -10.27
CA GLY A 352 9.68 3.16 -11.17
C GLY A 352 10.07 4.44 -11.91
N SER A 353 11.07 4.32 -12.78
CA SER A 353 11.51 5.42 -13.66
C SER A 353 10.38 5.88 -14.59
N GLY A 354 10.40 7.14 -14.98
CA GLY A 354 9.37 7.70 -15.85
C GLY A 354 7.99 7.64 -15.24
N LYS A 355 7.07 6.91 -15.88
CA LYS A 355 5.67 6.74 -15.43
C LYS A 355 5.36 5.34 -14.93
N ASP A 356 6.33 4.46 -14.77
CA ASP A 356 6.08 3.09 -14.34
C ASP A 356 5.59 3.06 -12.89
N LEU A 357 4.51 2.31 -12.65
CA LEU A 357 4.00 1.92 -11.33
C LEU A 357 4.04 0.41 -11.24
N TYR A 358 4.88 -0.10 -10.35
CA TYR A 358 5.01 -1.52 -10.06
C TYR A 358 4.12 -1.89 -8.88
N PHE A 359 3.62 -3.12 -8.88
CA PHE A 359 2.86 -3.67 -7.76
C PHE A 359 2.94 -5.21 -7.74
N THR A 360 2.82 -5.76 -6.56
CA THR A 360 2.78 -7.21 -6.32
C THR A 360 1.36 -7.74 -6.36
N THR A 361 1.23 -9.06 -6.55
CA THR A 361 0.01 -9.82 -6.26
C THR A 361 0.37 -10.89 -5.24
N ALA A 362 -0.24 -10.83 -4.06
CA ALA A 362 0.16 -11.65 -2.90
C ALA A 362 -0.80 -12.82 -2.64
N GLN A 363 -2.00 -12.86 -3.24
CA GLN A 363 -3.01 -13.91 -3.11
C GLN A 363 -3.32 -14.29 -1.63
N ILE A 364 -3.27 -13.32 -0.70
CA ILE A 364 -3.37 -13.58 0.75
C ILE A 364 -4.70 -14.25 1.11
N HIS A 365 -5.81 -13.85 0.47
CA HIS A 365 -7.14 -14.45 0.68
C HIS A 365 -7.22 -15.94 0.31
N ARG A 366 -6.24 -16.47 -0.44
CA ARG A 366 -6.14 -17.87 -0.83
C ARG A 366 -5.21 -18.69 0.08
N THR A 367 -4.65 -18.09 1.14
CA THR A 367 -3.84 -18.81 2.12
C THR A 367 -4.71 -19.69 3.02
N ALA A 368 -4.06 -20.64 3.71
CA ALA A 368 -4.73 -21.51 4.67
C ALA A 368 -5.41 -20.79 5.84
N TRP A 369 -5.17 -19.49 6.01
CA TRP A 369 -5.88 -18.68 7.00
C TRP A 369 -7.35 -18.46 6.63
N PHE A 370 -7.65 -18.38 5.33
CA PHE A 370 -8.97 -18.00 4.82
C PHE A 370 -9.68 -19.14 4.09
N THR A 371 -8.94 -20.06 3.48
CA THR A 371 -9.50 -21.17 2.70
C THR A 371 -8.82 -22.49 3.05
N ASP A 372 -9.48 -23.61 2.75
CA ASP A 372 -8.87 -24.94 2.81
C ASP A 372 -7.97 -25.22 1.59
N THR A 373 -7.89 -24.31 0.65
CA THR A 373 -7.07 -24.43 -0.57
C THR A 373 -5.75 -23.66 -0.38
N MET A 374 -4.66 -24.25 -0.82
CA MET A 374 -3.37 -23.56 -0.83
C MET A 374 -3.34 -22.48 -1.92
N PRO A 375 -2.66 -21.36 -1.70
CA PRO A 375 -2.41 -20.39 -2.76
C PRO A 375 -1.79 -21.06 -3.97
N GLN A 376 -2.19 -20.65 -5.15
CA GLN A 376 -1.70 -21.23 -6.38
C GLN A 376 -0.65 -20.31 -7.01
N PRO A 377 0.65 -20.67 -6.97
CA PRO A 377 1.65 -19.93 -7.71
C PRO A 377 1.36 -20.00 -9.23
N PRO A 378 1.87 -19.04 -10.02
CA PRO A 378 2.87 -18.07 -9.58
C PRO A 378 2.26 -16.84 -8.90
N TYR A 379 3.03 -16.27 -7.97
CA TYR A 379 2.84 -14.89 -7.51
C TYR A 379 3.47 -13.94 -8.52
N LEU A 380 2.85 -12.81 -8.79
CA LEU A 380 3.24 -11.94 -9.91
C LEU A 380 3.65 -10.55 -9.44
N ILE A 381 4.60 -9.95 -10.16
CA ILE A 381 4.83 -8.52 -10.16
C ILE A 381 4.37 -7.99 -11.51
N PHE A 382 3.52 -6.98 -11.47
CA PHE A 382 3.12 -6.23 -12.64
C PHE A 382 3.66 -4.81 -12.61
N LYS A 383 3.70 -4.20 -13.78
CA LYS A 383 3.78 -2.74 -13.91
C LYS A 383 2.73 -2.21 -14.87
N THR A 384 2.31 -0.99 -14.61
CA THR A 384 1.42 -0.20 -15.47
C THR A 384 1.90 1.24 -15.56
N THR A 385 1.25 2.05 -16.40
CA THR A 385 1.63 3.46 -16.58
C THR A 385 0.74 4.35 -15.73
N ARG A 386 1.36 5.20 -14.92
CA ARG A 386 0.66 6.22 -14.12
C ARG A 386 -0.09 7.22 -15.01
N PRO A 387 -1.17 7.87 -14.52
CA PRO A 387 -1.87 8.92 -15.24
C PRO A 387 -0.90 10.04 -15.67
N GLY A 388 -1.17 10.62 -16.85
CA GLY A 388 -0.55 11.88 -17.23
C GLY A 388 -1.08 13.04 -16.35
N ARG A 389 -0.34 14.15 -16.38
CA ARG A 389 -0.87 15.43 -15.88
C ARG A 389 -2.00 15.91 -16.79
#